data_10ad85a1c65e10c20d63b1776cec1078
#
_entry.id   10ad85a1c65e10c20d63b1776cec1078
#
_cell.length_a   1.000
_cell.length_b   1.000
_cell.length_c   1.000
_cell.angle_alpha   90.00
_cell.angle_beta   90.00
_cell.angle_gamma   90.00
#
_symmetry.space_group_name_H-M   'P 1'
#
loop_
_entity.id
_entity.type
_entity.pdbx_description
1 polymer ?
#
loop_
_entity_poly.entity_id
_entity_poly.type
_entity_poly.pdbx_seq_one_letter_code
_entity_poly.pdbx_strand_id
1 'polypeptide(L)'
;MKALALLVLGALGLVLLAAGAGLPLYGDPTAPASLHVADDYVRGSMVDAHTPNVVTTMIADYRGFDTLGETMVVFSAGLACMLLLRMPERGRIPTLGRPKGNVITDIVTRAMIPVIQLFALYVVFHGHYSPGGGFQGGALIATTVLLARMVLGFERSQALFPTALGTPLGLAGVAIYAGVGFVALLFGGNALDYSYLPLGLPKDMLRNWGILFVEIGVAFGVMGTLVSIFDDLLTGGR
;
A
#
# COMPACT_ATOMS: atom_id res chain seq x y z
N MET A 1 -28.63 -26.04 8.58
CA MET A 1 -27.63 -25.01 8.19
C MET A 1 -26.19 -25.43 8.49
N LYS A 2 -25.83 -25.82 9.73
CA LYS A 2 -24.41 -26.20 10.07
C LYS A 2 -23.89 -27.41 9.25
N ALA A 3 -24.69 -28.47 9.08
CA ALA A 3 -24.29 -29.64 8.29
C ALA A 3 -24.03 -29.29 6.81
N LEU A 4 -24.87 -28.45 6.20
CA LEU A 4 -24.67 -27.98 4.83
C LEU A 4 -23.39 -27.15 4.70
N ALA A 5 -23.12 -26.25 5.65
CA ALA A 5 -21.89 -25.47 5.66
C ALA A 5 -20.64 -26.36 5.77
N LEU A 6 -20.67 -27.39 6.63
CA LEU A 6 -19.57 -28.35 6.74
C LEU A 6 -19.37 -29.19 5.47
N LEU A 7 -20.45 -29.59 4.80
CA LEU A 7 -20.35 -30.29 3.52
C LEU A 7 -19.74 -29.40 2.43
N VAL A 8 -20.17 -28.14 2.33
CA VAL A 8 -19.62 -27.18 1.36
C VAL A 8 -18.14 -26.91 1.64
N LEU A 9 -17.77 -26.69 2.91
CA LEU A 9 -16.37 -26.49 3.29
C LEU A 9 -15.52 -27.74 3.04
N GLY A 10 -16.04 -28.92 3.32
CA GLY A 10 -15.37 -30.19 3.01
C GLY A 10 -15.17 -30.40 1.52
N ALA A 11 -16.20 -30.13 0.71
CA ALA A 11 -16.09 -30.20 -0.75
C ALA A 11 -15.08 -29.20 -1.30
N LEU A 12 -15.11 -27.94 -0.82
CA LEU A 12 -14.12 -26.92 -1.20
C LEU A 12 -12.71 -27.35 -0.80
N GLY A 13 -12.53 -27.89 0.40
CA GLY A 13 -11.25 -28.42 0.87
C GLY A 13 -10.71 -29.53 -0.04
N LEU A 14 -11.55 -30.46 -0.44
CA LEU A 14 -11.16 -31.54 -1.38
C LEU A 14 -10.77 -30.99 -2.76
N VAL A 15 -11.51 -30.01 -3.28
CA VAL A 15 -11.16 -29.35 -4.56
C VAL A 15 -9.80 -28.65 -4.46
N LEU A 16 -9.54 -27.93 -3.36
CA LEU A 16 -8.26 -27.24 -3.14
C LEU A 16 -7.09 -28.24 -2.99
N LEU A 17 -7.29 -29.36 -2.29
CA LEU A 17 -6.29 -30.40 -2.18
C LEU A 17 -6.00 -31.08 -3.53
N ALA A 18 -7.03 -31.36 -4.32
CA ALA A 18 -6.88 -31.92 -5.67
C ALA A 18 -6.15 -30.93 -6.61
N ALA A 19 -6.49 -29.64 -6.55
CA ALA A 19 -5.78 -28.61 -7.30
C ALA A 19 -4.32 -28.49 -6.86
N GLY A 20 -4.05 -28.55 -5.55
CA GLY A 20 -2.71 -28.53 -4.98
C GLY A 20 -1.82 -29.70 -5.44
N ALA A 21 -2.41 -30.89 -5.58
CA ALA A 21 -1.70 -32.07 -6.08
C ALA A 21 -1.25 -31.95 -7.56
N GLY A 22 -1.87 -31.06 -8.33
CA GLY A 22 -1.50 -30.77 -9.72
C GLY A 22 -0.46 -29.65 -9.87
N LEU A 23 -0.02 -29.02 -8.77
CA LEU A 23 0.98 -27.95 -8.84
C LEU A 23 2.37 -28.53 -9.12
N PRO A 24 3.22 -27.82 -9.89
CA PRO A 24 4.62 -28.17 -10.08
C PRO A 24 5.37 -28.23 -8.75
N LEU A 25 6.43 -29.03 -8.71
CA LEU A 25 7.31 -29.06 -7.52
C LEU A 25 7.94 -27.69 -7.29
N TYR A 26 8.11 -27.34 -6.01
CA TYR A 26 8.77 -26.09 -5.65
C TYR A 26 10.21 -26.07 -6.18
N GLY A 27 10.57 -25.01 -6.92
CA GLY A 27 11.88 -24.86 -7.52
C GLY A 27 12.08 -25.62 -8.84
N ASP A 28 11.04 -26.20 -9.42
CA ASP A 28 11.12 -26.84 -10.72
C ASP A 28 11.42 -25.81 -11.82
N PRO A 29 12.58 -25.87 -12.49
CA PRO A 29 12.94 -24.93 -13.55
C PRO A 29 12.07 -25.11 -14.81
N THR A 30 11.35 -26.22 -14.94
CA THR A 30 10.46 -26.50 -16.07
C THR A 30 9.00 -26.11 -15.78
N ALA A 31 8.71 -25.58 -14.59
CA ALA A 31 7.39 -25.09 -14.26
C ALA A 31 6.94 -23.96 -15.21
N PRO A 32 5.66 -23.88 -15.58
CA PRO A 32 5.16 -22.82 -16.49
C PRO A 32 5.56 -21.41 -16.07
N ALA A 33 5.56 -21.13 -14.76
CA ALA A 33 5.96 -19.83 -14.22
C ALA A 33 7.44 -19.51 -14.45
N SER A 34 8.30 -20.55 -14.47
CA SER A 34 9.75 -20.38 -14.70
C SER A 34 10.10 -20.25 -16.19
N LEU A 35 9.31 -20.87 -17.07
CA LEU A 35 9.58 -20.89 -18.52
C LEU A 35 8.95 -19.73 -19.29
N HIS A 36 8.08 -18.93 -18.67
CA HIS A 36 7.28 -17.90 -19.35
C HIS A 36 7.91 -16.51 -19.19
N VAL A 37 7.47 -15.74 -18.22
CA VAL A 37 7.83 -14.30 -18.09
C VAL A 37 8.95 -14.02 -17.10
N ALA A 38 9.41 -15.01 -16.33
CA ALA A 38 10.37 -14.79 -15.25
C ALA A 38 11.70 -14.23 -15.77
N ASP A 39 12.21 -14.82 -16.86
CA ASP A 39 13.47 -14.38 -17.48
C ASP A 39 13.37 -12.96 -18.06
N ASP A 40 12.20 -12.61 -18.66
CA ASP A 40 11.96 -11.28 -19.21
C ASP A 40 11.96 -10.23 -18.09
N TYR A 41 11.31 -10.50 -16.97
CA TYR A 41 11.30 -9.60 -15.81
C TYR A 41 12.69 -9.40 -15.22
N VAL A 42 13.45 -10.49 -15.05
CA VAL A 42 14.80 -10.42 -14.46
C VAL A 42 15.77 -9.65 -15.36
N ARG A 43 15.75 -9.92 -16.67
CA ARG A 43 16.64 -9.26 -17.64
C ARG A 43 16.20 -7.83 -17.91
N GLY A 44 14.89 -7.59 -18.07
CA GLY A 44 14.35 -6.30 -18.44
C GLY A 44 14.41 -5.27 -17.32
N SER A 45 14.42 -5.67 -16.05
CA SER A 45 14.41 -4.75 -14.92
C SER A 45 15.49 -3.67 -15.00
N MET A 46 16.72 -4.04 -15.33
CA MET A 46 17.81 -3.09 -15.51
C MET A 46 17.83 -2.44 -16.90
N VAL A 47 17.49 -3.19 -17.95
CA VAL A 47 17.60 -2.72 -19.33
C VAL A 47 16.48 -1.76 -19.67
N ASP A 48 15.23 -2.10 -19.29
CA ASP A 48 14.05 -1.35 -19.66
C ASP A 48 13.70 -0.24 -18.67
N ALA A 49 13.93 -0.44 -17.39
CA ALA A 49 13.48 0.45 -16.32
C ALA A 49 14.62 0.99 -15.42
N HIS A 50 15.85 0.68 -15.72
CA HIS A 50 17.02 1.12 -14.93
C HIS A 50 16.84 0.93 -13.42
N THR A 51 16.21 -0.20 -13.03
CA THR A 51 15.80 -0.48 -11.66
C THR A 51 16.38 -1.82 -11.20
N PRO A 52 17.33 -1.86 -10.26
CA PRO A 52 17.95 -3.11 -9.78
C PRO A 52 16.99 -4.05 -9.06
N ASN A 53 15.95 -3.50 -8.41
CA ASN A 53 14.96 -4.30 -7.72
C ASN A 53 13.90 -4.83 -8.71
N VAL A 54 14.08 -6.09 -9.11
CA VAL A 54 13.15 -6.78 -10.04
C VAL A 54 11.71 -6.80 -9.53
N VAL A 55 11.51 -6.96 -8.20
CA VAL A 55 10.17 -6.99 -7.61
C VAL A 55 9.46 -5.65 -7.83
N THR A 56 10.14 -4.54 -7.57
CA THR A 56 9.60 -3.20 -7.81
C THR A 56 9.25 -2.99 -9.28
N THR A 57 10.13 -3.35 -10.21
CA THR A 57 9.86 -3.24 -11.64
C THR A 57 8.67 -4.10 -12.05
N MET A 58 8.59 -5.33 -11.53
CA MET A 58 7.49 -6.23 -11.85
C MET A 58 6.15 -5.65 -11.39
N ILE A 59 6.02 -5.22 -10.14
CA ILE A 59 4.73 -4.78 -9.58
C ILE A 59 4.36 -3.36 -9.97
N ALA A 60 5.32 -2.44 -10.09
CA ALA A 60 5.03 -1.01 -10.34
C ALA A 60 5.11 -0.63 -11.82
N ASP A 61 5.75 -1.42 -12.68
CA ASP A 61 5.89 -1.14 -14.11
C ASP A 61 5.24 -2.22 -14.98
N TYR A 62 5.81 -3.43 -15.08
CA TYR A 62 5.27 -4.48 -15.96
C TYR A 62 3.83 -4.88 -15.61
N ARG A 63 3.48 -4.87 -14.34
CA ARG A 63 2.14 -5.17 -13.80
C ARG A 63 1.54 -3.97 -13.06
N GLY A 64 1.84 -2.76 -13.51
CA GLY A 64 1.38 -1.52 -12.87
C GLY A 64 -0.14 -1.41 -12.73
N PHE A 65 -0.93 -2.05 -13.61
CA PHE A 65 -2.39 -2.12 -13.46
C PHE A 65 -2.84 -2.88 -12.21
N ASP A 66 -2.13 -3.95 -11.85
CA ASP A 66 -2.45 -4.71 -10.64
C ASP A 66 -2.28 -3.81 -9.40
N THR A 67 -1.16 -3.10 -9.31
CA THR A 67 -0.87 -2.21 -8.18
C THR A 67 -1.77 -0.97 -8.16
N LEU A 68 -2.18 -0.45 -9.31
CA LEU A 68 -3.24 0.57 -9.37
C LEU A 68 -4.54 0.02 -8.78
N GLY A 69 -4.93 -1.20 -9.19
CA GLY A 69 -6.10 -1.90 -8.64
C GLY A 69 -6.01 -2.10 -7.14
N GLU A 70 -4.86 -2.57 -6.64
CA GLU A 70 -4.60 -2.73 -5.20
C GLU A 70 -4.75 -1.41 -4.44
N THR A 71 -4.17 -0.33 -4.94
CA THR A 71 -4.27 1.01 -4.33
C THR A 71 -5.72 1.48 -4.27
N MET A 72 -6.47 1.28 -5.35
CA MET A 72 -7.91 1.62 -5.42
C MET A 72 -8.73 0.77 -4.45
N VAL A 73 -8.44 -0.53 -4.34
CA VAL A 73 -9.16 -1.45 -3.43
C VAL A 73 -8.87 -1.10 -1.97
N VAL A 74 -7.61 -0.83 -1.62
CA VAL A 74 -7.25 -0.38 -0.26
C VAL A 74 -8.03 0.87 0.12
N PHE A 75 -8.05 1.88 -0.75
CA PHE A 75 -8.78 3.12 -0.50
C PHE A 75 -10.29 2.91 -0.42
N SER A 76 -10.88 2.16 -1.37
CA SER A 76 -12.32 1.89 -1.40
C SER A 76 -12.79 1.06 -0.20
N ALA A 77 -12.03 0.03 0.17
CA ALA A 77 -12.29 -0.76 1.37
C ALA A 77 -12.19 0.09 2.64
N GLY A 78 -11.21 0.99 2.68
CA GLY A 78 -11.07 1.97 3.76
C GLY A 78 -12.28 2.87 3.88
N LEU A 79 -12.77 3.43 2.78
CA LEU A 79 -14.00 4.23 2.75
C LEU A 79 -15.22 3.42 3.24
N ALA A 80 -15.35 2.18 2.80
CA ALA A 80 -16.44 1.30 3.25
C ALA A 80 -16.36 1.03 4.76
N CYS A 81 -15.17 0.77 5.29
CA CYS A 81 -14.95 0.62 6.73
C CYS A 81 -15.35 1.88 7.50
N MET A 82 -14.91 3.07 7.04
CA MET A 82 -15.26 4.35 7.66
C MET A 82 -16.78 4.60 7.63
N LEU A 83 -17.45 4.33 6.51
CA LEU A 83 -18.90 4.44 6.41
C LEU A 83 -19.61 3.52 7.42
N LEU A 84 -19.15 2.28 7.57
CA LEU A 84 -19.72 1.34 8.53
C LEU A 84 -19.48 1.77 9.98
N LEU A 85 -18.33 2.37 10.29
CA LEU A 85 -18.01 2.87 11.63
C LEU A 85 -18.87 4.09 12.01
N ARG A 86 -19.24 4.92 11.03
CA ARG A 86 -20.05 6.14 11.22
C ARG A 86 -21.56 5.89 11.26
N MET A 87 -22.02 4.64 11.03
CA MET A 87 -23.46 4.33 11.07
C MET A 87 -24.03 4.47 12.49
N PRO A 88 -25.15 5.24 12.69
CA PRO A 88 -25.69 5.56 14.02
C PRO A 88 -26.23 4.35 14.79
N GLU A 89 -26.63 3.28 14.09
CA GLU A 89 -27.27 2.10 14.66
C GLU A 89 -26.30 1.11 15.37
N ARG A 90 -25.02 1.23 15.14
CA ARG A 90 -24.02 0.46 15.90
C ARG A 90 -23.75 1.22 17.19
N GLY A 91 -24.12 0.58 18.32
CA GLY A 91 -23.89 1.13 19.65
C GLY A 91 -22.48 1.71 19.77
N ARG A 92 -22.38 2.85 20.48
CA ARG A 92 -21.13 3.60 20.66
C ARG A 92 -19.95 2.66 20.90
N ILE A 93 -19.03 2.60 19.94
CA ILE A 93 -17.74 1.97 20.18
C ILE A 93 -17.11 2.77 21.32
N PRO A 94 -16.71 2.12 22.43
CA PRO A 94 -16.07 2.83 23.52
C PRO A 94 -14.86 3.59 22.98
N THR A 95 -14.87 4.90 23.15
CA THR A 95 -13.66 5.69 22.83
C THR A 95 -12.52 5.16 23.70
N LEU A 96 -11.37 4.85 23.10
CA LEU A 96 -10.18 4.53 23.87
C LEU A 96 -9.95 5.64 24.88
N GLY A 97 -10.02 5.28 26.18
CA GLY A 97 -9.82 6.23 27.27
C GLY A 97 -8.45 6.91 27.13
N ARG A 98 -8.33 8.09 27.71
CA ARG A 98 -7.04 8.80 27.74
C ARG A 98 -5.95 7.84 28.22
N PRO A 99 -4.85 7.68 27.46
CA PRO A 99 -3.73 6.88 27.93
C PRO A 99 -3.31 7.39 29.31
N LYS A 100 -3.20 6.49 30.30
CA LYS A 100 -2.57 6.86 31.58
C LYS A 100 -1.10 7.13 31.24
N GLY A 101 -0.75 8.41 31.11
CA GLY A 101 0.56 8.83 30.63
C GLY A 101 1.68 8.27 31.50
N ASN A 102 2.49 7.40 30.94
CA ASN A 102 3.78 7.05 31.47
C ASN A 102 4.81 8.00 30.83
N VAL A 103 5.46 8.81 31.62
CA VAL A 103 6.45 9.81 31.16
C VAL A 103 7.53 9.16 30.29
N ILE A 104 7.96 7.95 30.64
CA ILE A 104 8.98 7.21 29.88
C ILE A 104 8.45 6.88 28.49
N THR A 105 7.25 6.32 28.39
CA THR A 105 6.62 5.97 27.10
C THR A 105 6.41 7.21 26.24
N ASP A 106 6.00 8.34 26.84
CA ASP A 106 5.79 9.61 26.14
C ASP A 106 7.10 10.14 25.50
N ILE A 107 8.19 10.15 26.29
CA ILE A 107 9.52 10.60 25.82
C ILE A 107 10.04 9.67 24.72
N VAL A 108 10.01 8.37 24.93
CA VAL A 108 10.50 7.37 23.96
C VAL A 108 9.70 7.47 22.65
N THR A 109 8.38 7.58 22.72
CA THR A 109 7.53 7.72 21.53
C THR A 109 7.89 8.97 20.74
N ARG A 110 8.04 10.12 21.38
CA ARG A 110 8.44 11.38 20.72
C ARG A 110 9.79 11.27 20.03
N ALA A 111 10.74 10.57 20.65
CA ALA A 111 12.06 10.34 20.07
C ALA A 111 12.03 9.37 18.90
N MET A 112 11.18 8.34 18.96
CA MET A 112 11.10 7.29 17.94
C MET A 112 10.31 7.69 16.69
N ILE A 113 9.28 8.54 16.80
CA ILE A 113 8.48 8.99 15.65
C ILE A 113 9.37 9.52 14.52
N PRO A 114 10.25 10.52 14.70
CA PRO A 114 11.07 11.03 13.61
C PRO A 114 12.04 9.98 13.05
N VAL A 115 12.56 9.07 13.88
CA VAL A 115 13.45 7.99 13.43
C VAL A 115 12.69 7.04 12.51
N ILE A 116 11.48 6.61 12.90
CA ILE A 116 10.64 5.73 12.10
C ILE A 116 10.22 6.43 10.80
N GLN A 117 9.89 7.74 10.85
CA GLN A 117 9.54 8.51 9.65
C GLN A 117 10.69 8.61 8.67
N LEU A 118 11.91 8.90 9.14
CA LEU A 118 13.10 8.90 8.29
C LEU A 118 13.35 7.53 7.66
N PHE A 119 13.21 6.46 8.44
CA PHE A 119 13.31 5.11 7.92
C PHE A 119 12.22 4.78 6.91
N ALA A 120 10.98 5.21 7.16
CA ALA A 120 9.87 5.02 6.22
C ALA A 120 10.11 5.76 4.90
N LEU A 121 10.60 7.00 4.94
CA LEU A 121 11.00 7.74 3.74
C LEU A 121 12.13 7.02 3.00
N TYR A 122 13.13 6.53 3.74
CA TYR A 122 14.19 5.70 3.15
C TYR A 122 13.59 4.49 2.42
N VAL A 123 12.63 3.76 3.04
CA VAL A 123 11.97 2.59 2.43
C VAL A 123 11.24 2.96 1.14
N VAL A 124 10.53 4.11 1.10
CA VAL A 124 9.86 4.59 -0.13
C VAL A 124 10.88 4.88 -1.23
N PHE A 125 11.85 5.74 -0.95
CA PHE A 125 12.79 6.22 -1.97
C PHE A 125 13.87 5.21 -2.35
N HIS A 126 14.08 4.18 -1.53
CA HIS A 126 15.08 3.14 -1.79
C HIS A 126 14.47 1.86 -2.40
N GLY A 127 13.16 1.84 -2.63
CA GLY A 127 12.44 0.70 -3.21
C GLY A 127 12.99 0.23 -4.57
N HIS A 128 13.61 1.13 -5.35
CA HIS A 128 14.26 0.79 -6.61
C HIS A 128 15.52 -0.08 -6.45
N TYR A 129 16.19 -0.02 -5.32
CA TYR A 129 17.49 -0.64 -5.07
C TYR A 129 17.44 -1.81 -4.09
N SER A 130 16.43 -1.83 -3.21
CA SER A 130 16.32 -2.82 -2.13
C SER A 130 14.86 -3.18 -1.85
N PRO A 131 14.61 -4.20 -1.03
CA PRO A 131 13.25 -4.47 -0.55
C PRO A 131 12.64 -3.23 0.12
N GLY A 132 11.49 -2.79 -0.38
CA GLY A 132 10.83 -1.56 0.05
C GLY A 132 9.74 -1.17 -0.93
N GLY A 133 9.38 0.11 -0.93
CA GLY A 133 8.43 0.73 -1.85
C GLY A 133 7.32 1.48 -1.13
N GLY A 134 6.37 1.98 -1.91
CA GLY A 134 5.31 2.87 -1.43
C GLY A 134 4.40 2.23 -0.39
N PHE A 135 4.03 0.96 -0.55
CA PHE A 135 3.12 0.29 0.38
C PHE A 135 3.75 0.15 1.78
N GLN A 136 4.96 -0.39 1.85
CA GLN A 136 5.68 -0.58 3.11
C GLN A 136 6.01 0.76 3.77
N GLY A 137 6.51 1.72 3.00
CA GLY A 137 6.82 3.05 3.51
C GLY A 137 5.57 3.80 3.98
N GLY A 138 4.47 3.73 3.22
CA GLY A 138 3.18 4.32 3.60
C GLY A 138 2.63 3.73 4.90
N ALA A 139 2.69 2.40 5.06
CA ALA A 139 2.28 1.72 6.29
C ALA A 139 3.17 2.13 7.49
N LEU A 140 4.48 2.26 7.30
CA LEU A 140 5.39 2.74 8.35
C LEU A 140 5.09 4.18 8.76
N ILE A 141 4.83 5.09 7.81
CA ILE A 141 4.44 6.47 8.12
C ILE A 141 3.09 6.47 8.88
N ALA A 142 2.10 5.70 8.42
CA ALA A 142 0.83 5.55 9.14
C ALA A 142 1.06 5.10 10.58
N THR A 143 1.91 4.09 10.79
CA THR A 143 2.24 3.56 12.12
C THR A 143 2.75 4.64 13.08
N THR A 144 3.52 5.63 12.59
CA THR A 144 3.98 6.74 13.45
C THR A 144 2.83 7.62 13.94
N VAL A 145 1.83 7.84 13.08
CA VAL A 145 0.62 8.60 13.44
C VAL A 145 -0.22 7.80 14.43
N LEU A 146 -0.43 6.51 14.17
CA LEU A 146 -1.16 5.61 15.06
C LEU A 146 -0.48 5.55 16.44
N LEU A 147 0.84 5.40 16.47
CA LEU A 147 1.62 5.42 17.72
C LEU A 147 1.43 6.73 18.49
N ALA A 148 1.48 7.87 17.78
CA ALA A 148 1.21 9.17 18.38
C ALA A 148 -0.21 9.25 18.97
N ARG A 149 -1.24 8.76 18.22
CA ARG A 149 -2.63 8.70 18.71
C ARG A 149 -2.76 7.89 20.00
N MET A 150 -2.12 6.71 20.02
CA MET A 150 -2.22 5.77 21.14
C MET A 150 -1.49 6.25 22.40
N VAL A 151 -0.31 6.89 22.24
CA VAL A 151 0.54 7.24 23.37
C VAL A 151 0.35 8.68 23.81
N LEU A 152 0.40 9.64 22.88
CA LEU A 152 0.29 11.08 23.22
C LEU A 152 -1.17 11.50 23.41
N GLY A 153 -2.11 10.67 22.93
CA GLY A 153 -3.53 10.96 22.90
C GLY A 153 -3.97 11.70 21.65
N PHE A 154 -5.26 11.55 21.34
CA PHE A 154 -5.86 12.04 20.10
C PHE A 154 -5.66 13.56 19.90
N GLU A 155 -6.00 14.36 20.91
CA GLU A 155 -5.92 15.83 20.81
C GLU A 155 -4.50 16.35 20.54
N ARG A 156 -3.50 15.82 21.26
CA ARG A 156 -2.09 16.28 21.10
C ARG A 156 -1.50 15.83 19.77
N SER A 157 -1.87 14.68 19.29
CA SER A 157 -1.37 14.13 18.03
C SER A 157 -2.01 14.77 16.80
N GLN A 158 -3.12 15.50 16.93
CA GLN A 158 -3.70 16.33 15.88
C GLN A 158 -2.73 17.40 15.35
N ALA A 159 -1.86 17.90 16.19
CA ALA A 159 -0.82 18.86 15.78
C ALA A 159 0.24 18.22 14.86
N LEU A 160 0.46 16.91 14.97
CA LEU A 160 1.38 16.15 14.11
C LEU A 160 0.72 15.78 12.79
N PHE A 161 -0.52 15.33 12.85
CA PHE A 161 -1.30 14.93 11.67
C PHE A 161 -2.79 15.18 11.92
N PRO A 162 -3.38 16.23 11.30
CA PRO A 162 -4.81 16.51 11.40
C PRO A 162 -5.65 15.40 10.77
N THR A 163 -6.73 14.95 11.44
CA THR A 163 -7.65 13.93 10.93
C THR A 163 -8.25 14.29 9.58
N ALA A 164 -8.47 15.58 9.33
CA ALA A 164 -9.02 16.07 8.06
C ALA A 164 -8.14 15.73 6.84
N LEU A 165 -6.85 15.40 7.04
CA LEU A 165 -5.93 15.08 5.96
C LEU A 165 -5.93 13.61 5.54
N GLY A 166 -6.41 12.69 6.38
CA GLY A 166 -6.31 11.26 6.10
C GLY A 166 -7.00 10.85 4.79
N THR A 167 -8.30 11.05 4.70
CA THR A 167 -9.08 10.70 3.49
C THR A 167 -8.63 11.47 2.23
N PRO A 168 -8.38 12.81 2.27
CA PRO A 168 -7.82 13.52 1.12
C PRO A 168 -6.46 13.00 0.67
N LEU A 169 -5.57 12.60 1.58
CA LEU A 169 -4.29 11.99 1.23
C LEU A 169 -4.47 10.63 0.57
N GLY A 170 -5.39 9.80 1.09
CA GLY A 170 -5.75 8.53 0.46
C GLY A 170 -6.23 8.72 -0.98
N LEU A 171 -7.13 9.67 -1.20
CA LEU A 171 -7.60 10.04 -2.54
C LEU A 171 -6.47 10.58 -3.43
N ALA A 172 -5.62 11.47 -2.88
CA ALA A 172 -4.48 12.01 -3.62
C ALA A 172 -3.52 10.90 -4.07
N GLY A 173 -3.31 9.87 -3.24
CA GLY A 173 -2.50 8.72 -3.60
C GLY A 173 -3.02 7.99 -4.84
N VAL A 174 -4.31 7.66 -4.86
CA VAL A 174 -4.97 7.05 -6.03
C VAL A 174 -4.90 7.99 -7.24
N ALA A 175 -5.15 9.28 -7.04
CA ALA A 175 -5.12 10.27 -8.11
C ALA A 175 -3.72 10.46 -8.72
N ILE A 176 -2.66 10.41 -7.90
CA ILE A 176 -1.27 10.45 -8.39
C ILE A 176 -1.01 9.23 -9.27
N TYR A 177 -1.33 8.03 -8.79
CA TYR A 177 -1.10 6.79 -9.55
C TYR A 177 -1.84 6.82 -10.90
N ALA A 178 -3.14 7.05 -10.87
CA ALA A 178 -3.96 7.15 -12.09
C ALA A 178 -3.51 8.32 -12.99
N GLY A 179 -3.10 9.44 -12.40
CA GLY A 179 -2.60 10.61 -13.09
C GLY A 179 -1.34 10.35 -13.89
N VAL A 180 -0.39 9.59 -13.36
CA VAL A 180 0.82 9.18 -14.10
C VAL A 180 0.45 8.35 -15.33
N GLY A 181 -0.50 7.40 -15.19
CA GLY A 181 -1.02 6.61 -16.31
C GLY A 181 -1.74 7.48 -17.35
N PHE A 182 -2.52 8.46 -16.89
CA PHE A 182 -3.23 9.39 -17.78
C PHE A 182 -2.28 10.33 -18.53
N VAL A 183 -1.22 10.82 -17.88
CA VAL A 183 -0.19 11.62 -18.54
C VAL A 183 0.48 10.83 -19.66
N ALA A 184 0.83 9.55 -19.44
CA ALA A 184 1.39 8.71 -20.50
C ALA A 184 0.47 8.62 -21.72
N LEU A 185 -0.84 8.47 -21.53
CA LEU A 185 -1.84 8.48 -22.61
C LEU A 185 -1.88 9.80 -23.36
N LEU A 186 -1.83 10.95 -22.69
CA LEU A 186 -1.84 12.27 -23.31
C LEU A 186 -0.63 12.51 -24.22
N PHE A 187 0.51 11.89 -23.91
CA PHE A 187 1.73 11.99 -24.70
C PHE A 187 1.91 10.86 -25.74
N GLY A 188 0.84 10.12 -26.02
CA GLY A 188 0.78 9.16 -27.14
C GLY A 188 1.26 7.74 -26.78
N GLY A 189 1.47 7.45 -25.50
CA GLY A 189 1.76 6.11 -24.98
C GLY A 189 0.49 5.33 -24.63
N ASN A 190 0.68 4.12 -24.13
CA ASN A 190 -0.39 3.36 -23.50
C ASN A 190 -0.57 3.80 -22.03
N ALA A 191 -1.70 3.44 -21.40
CA ALA A 191 -1.90 3.70 -19.98
C ALA A 191 -0.79 3.03 -19.15
N LEU A 192 -0.17 3.79 -18.25
CA LEU A 192 0.97 3.37 -17.41
C LEU A 192 2.26 3.04 -18.19
N ASP A 193 2.37 3.44 -19.46
CA ASP A 193 3.63 3.38 -20.19
C ASP A 193 4.49 4.60 -19.82
N TYR A 194 5.26 4.48 -18.76
CA TYR A 194 6.06 5.60 -18.24
C TYR A 194 7.13 6.11 -19.19
N SER A 195 7.46 5.36 -20.26
CA SER A 195 8.41 5.79 -21.28
C SER A 195 7.94 7.02 -22.06
N TYR A 196 6.66 7.39 -21.92
CA TYR A 196 6.04 8.58 -22.56
C TYR A 196 5.86 9.77 -21.60
N LEU A 197 6.42 9.71 -20.39
CA LEU A 197 6.35 10.87 -19.50
C LEU A 197 7.17 12.05 -20.03
N PRO A 198 6.65 13.30 -19.96
CA PRO A 198 7.26 14.47 -20.60
C PRO A 198 8.42 15.06 -19.78
N LEU A 199 9.38 14.24 -19.35
CA LEU A 199 10.52 14.69 -18.53
C LEU A 199 11.80 14.93 -19.34
N GLY A 200 11.81 14.63 -20.66
CA GLY A 200 12.97 14.85 -21.51
C GLY A 200 14.18 13.94 -21.21
N LEU A 201 13.94 12.78 -20.59
CA LEU A 201 14.96 11.80 -20.20
C LEU A 201 14.95 10.58 -21.15
N PRO A 202 15.99 9.74 -21.16
CA PRO A 202 15.97 8.43 -21.80
C PRO A 202 14.83 7.55 -21.28
N LYS A 203 14.33 6.63 -22.13
CA LYS A 203 13.12 5.84 -21.82
C LYS A 203 13.24 4.98 -20.55
N ASP A 204 14.39 4.37 -20.33
CA ASP A 204 14.71 3.60 -19.12
C ASP A 204 14.65 4.47 -17.87
N MET A 205 15.18 5.68 -17.95
CA MET A 205 15.12 6.65 -16.85
C MET A 205 13.70 7.19 -16.65
N LEU A 206 12.92 7.40 -17.72
CA LEU A 206 11.51 7.78 -17.61
C LEU A 206 10.70 6.72 -16.88
N ARG A 207 10.95 5.44 -17.19
CA ARG A 207 10.29 4.32 -16.48
C ARG A 207 10.71 4.28 -15.01
N ASN A 208 11.98 4.47 -14.70
CA ASN A 208 12.46 4.56 -13.32
C ASN A 208 11.75 5.68 -12.52
N TRP A 209 11.65 6.90 -13.07
CA TRP A 209 10.92 7.99 -12.43
C TRP A 209 9.42 7.73 -12.34
N GLY A 210 8.82 7.13 -13.36
CA GLY A 210 7.41 6.72 -13.35
C GLY A 210 7.10 5.77 -12.20
N ILE A 211 7.94 4.76 -11.99
CA ILE A 211 7.88 3.85 -10.84
C ILE A 211 7.90 4.65 -9.53
N LEU A 212 8.83 5.60 -9.37
CA LEU A 212 8.91 6.40 -8.15
C LEU A 212 7.63 7.21 -7.89
N PHE A 213 7.06 7.83 -8.93
CA PHE A 213 5.83 8.61 -8.78
C PHE A 213 4.64 7.76 -8.36
N VAL A 214 4.48 6.57 -8.96
CA VAL A 214 3.39 5.68 -8.55
C VAL A 214 3.61 5.11 -7.15
N GLU A 215 4.85 4.81 -6.74
CA GLU A 215 5.17 4.39 -5.37
C GLU A 215 4.85 5.48 -4.34
N ILE A 216 5.13 6.75 -4.63
CA ILE A 216 4.70 7.88 -3.80
C ILE A 216 3.17 7.93 -3.71
N GLY A 217 2.47 7.71 -4.83
CA GLY A 217 1.02 7.59 -4.85
C GLY A 217 0.52 6.48 -3.94
N VAL A 218 1.11 5.28 -4.03
CA VAL A 218 0.79 4.15 -3.13
C VAL A 218 1.03 4.52 -1.67
N ALA A 219 2.16 5.16 -1.35
CA ALA A 219 2.48 5.56 0.02
C ALA A 219 1.42 6.49 0.62
N PHE A 220 0.96 7.48 -0.13
CA PHE A 220 -0.13 8.37 0.31
C PHE A 220 -1.46 7.63 0.41
N GLY A 221 -1.78 6.74 -0.54
CA GLY A 221 -2.98 5.93 -0.53
C GLY A 221 -3.08 5.07 0.73
N VAL A 222 -2.03 4.33 1.03
CA VAL A 222 -1.96 3.44 2.19
C VAL A 222 -1.94 4.24 3.50
N MET A 223 -1.05 5.24 3.62
CA MET A 223 -0.96 6.07 4.81
C MET A 223 -2.29 6.74 5.13
N GLY A 224 -2.88 7.44 4.16
CA GLY A 224 -4.12 8.19 4.37
C GLY A 224 -5.27 7.29 4.78
N THR A 225 -5.40 6.13 4.14
CA THR A 225 -6.46 5.15 4.43
C THR A 225 -6.33 4.55 5.83
N LEU A 226 -5.14 4.07 6.19
CA LEU A 226 -4.91 3.44 7.50
C LEU A 226 -5.14 4.43 8.65
N VAL A 227 -4.64 5.66 8.52
CA VAL A 227 -4.85 6.70 9.54
C VAL A 227 -6.33 7.06 9.66
N SER A 228 -7.05 7.20 8.55
CA SER A 228 -8.48 7.55 8.57
C SER A 228 -9.32 6.47 9.25
N ILE A 229 -9.10 5.19 8.95
CA ILE A 229 -9.79 4.09 9.62
C ILE A 229 -9.52 4.11 11.13
N PHE A 230 -8.25 4.30 11.50
CA PHE A 230 -7.87 4.32 12.91
C PHE A 230 -8.47 5.50 13.66
N ASP A 231 -8.49 6.69 13.05
CA ASP A 231 -9.09 7.88 13.64
C ASP A 231 -10.61 7.69 13.84
N ASP A 232 -11.33 7.08 12.89
CA ASP A 232 -12.74 6.74 13.05
C ASP A 232 -12.99 5.69 14.15
N LEU A 233 -12.09 4.71 14.29
CA LEU A 233 -12.15 3.75 15.39
C LEU A 233 -11.96 4.43 16.75
N LEU A 234 -11.03 5.38 16.87
CA LEU A 234 -10.78 6.11 18.11
C LEU A 234 -11.92 7.05 18.51
N THR A 235 -12.56 7.68 17.52
CA THR A 235 -13.61 8.69 17.76
C THR A 235 -15.02 8.10 17.78
N GLY A 236 -15.15 6.81 17.49
CA GLY A 236 -16.46 6.16 17.34
C GLY A 236 -17.23 6.66 16.12
N GLY A 237 -16.51 7.09 15.07
CA GLY A 237 -17.10 7.54 13.81
C GLY A 237 -17.72 8.95 13.86
N ARG A 238 -17.20 9.87 14.67
CA ARG A 238 -17.65 11.27 14.76
C ARG A 238 -17.13 12.14 13.64
#